data_c9359765864d14a001b442f7a3a03790
#
_entry.id   c9359765864d14a001b442f7a3a03790
#
_cell.length_a   1.000
_cell.length_b   1.000
_cell.length_c   1.000
_cell.angle_alpha   90.00
_cell.angle_beta   90.00
_cell.angle_gamma   90.00
#
_symmetry.space_group_name_H-M   'P 1'
#
loop_
_entity.id
_entity.type
_entity.pdbx_description
1 polymer ?
#
loop_
_entity_poly.entity_id
_entity_poly.type
_entity_poly.pdbx_seq_one_letter_code
_entity_poly.pdbx_strand_id
1 'polypeptide(L)'
;MKKLIFLGVALISMSFMSAQKVSENEVPAAVKAVLKTNYPNAKDLKWEKERRNFEAEFEIGITDYSVLINPAGRILETEMEIPKDELPGSVFGYIMKNYPGDKIKEAAKITNRNHVVRYEVEVEDYDLIFNSAGKFLRRAKN
;
A
#
# COMPACT_ATOMS: atom_id res chain seq x y z
N MET A 1 -18.15 0.99 2.73
CA MET A 1 -16.85 0.36 2.41
C MET A 1 -16.19 1.16 1.30
N LYS A 2 -15.18 1.91 1.62
CA LYS A 2 -14.40 2.65 0.63
C LYS A 2 -13.42 1.68 0.02
N LYS A 3 -13.42 1.56 -1.30
CA LYS A 3 -12.42 0.75 -2.01
C LYS A 3 -11.13 1.54 -1.97
N LEU A 4 -10.17 1.09 -1.16
CA LEU A 4 -8.79 1.50 -1.31
C LEU A 4 -8.31 1.00 -2.67
N ILE A 5 -8.03 1.91 -3.56
CA ILE A 5 -7.28 1.60 -4.78
C ILE A 5 -5.82 1.81 -4.40
N PHE A 6 -5.21 0.77 -3.82
CA PHE A 6 -3.78 0.78 -3.63
C PHE A 6 -3.12 0.77 -5.01
N LEU A 7 -2.65 1.92 -5.42
CA LEU A 7 -1.74 1.98 -6.54
C LEU A 7 -0.37 1.57 -6.01
N GLY A 8 -0.03 0.30 -6.19
CA GLY A 8 1.26 -0.22 -5.77
C GLY A 8 2.38 0.73 -6.17
N VAL A 9 3.09 1.24 -5.19
CA VAL A 9 4.23 2.14 -5.38
C VAL A 9 5.39 1.35 -5.95
N ALA A 10 5.29 0.95 -7.22
CA ALA A 10 6.44 0.45 -7.95
C ALA A 10 7.34 1.63 -8.33
N LEU A 11 8.53 1.62 -7.77
CA LEU A 11 9.63 2.46 -8.22
C LEU A 11 9.88 2.25 -9.73
N ILE A 12 9.74 3.35 -10.47
CA ILE A 12 10.44 3.68 -11.72
C ILE A 12 9.97 2.98 -12.99
N SER A 13 9.70 3.84 -13.94
CA SER A 13 9.56 3.68 -15.39
C SER A 13 8.15 3.47 -15.89
N MET A 14 7.69 4.50 -16.57
CA MET A 14 6.57 4.54 -17.49
C MET A 14 6.38 3.22 -18.26
N SER A 15 5.54 2.39 -17.71
CA SER A 15 4.80 1.38 -18.44
C SER A 15 3.53 1.21 -17.63
N PHE A 16 2.42 1.62 -18.18
CA PHE A 16 1.08 1.31 -17.67
C PHE A 16 0.90 -0.21 -17.69
N MET A 17 1.49 -0.90 -16.74
CA MET A 17 1.12 -2.28 -16.47
C MET A 17 0.06 -2.24 -15.38
N SER A 18 -1.17 -2.25 -15.82
CA SER A 18 -2.34 -2.50 -15.01
C SER A 18 -2.13 -3.76 -14.16
N ALA A 19 -2.28 -3.64 -12.84
CA ALA A 19 -2.36 -4.79 -11.96
C ALA A 19 -3.50 -5.70 -12.46
N GLN A 20 -3.21 -6.97 -12.69
CA GLN A 20 -4.18 -7.92 -13.24
C GLN A 20 -4.77 -8.74 -12.10
N LYS A 21 -6.09 -8.67 -11.94
CA LYS A 21 -6.83 -9.56 -11.03
C LYS A 21 -6.56 -11.00 -11.40
N VAL A 22 -6.21 -11.82 -10.43
CA VAL A 22 -5.98 -13.26 -10.60
C VAL A 22 -6.83 -14.06 -9.62
N SER A 23 -7.21 -15.25 -10.04
CA SER A 23 -7.91 -16.17 -9.15
C SER A 23 -6.93 -16.80 -8.17
N GLU A 24 -7.43 -17.26 -7.04
CA GLU A 24 -6.62 -17.94 -6.02
C GLU A 24 -5.86 -19.16 -6.56
N ASN A 25 -6.43 -19.84 -7.57
CA ASN A 25 -5.80 -21.01 -8.20
C ASN A 25 -4.55 -20.66 -9.01
N GLU A 26 -4.42 -19.40 -9.44
CA GLU A 26 -3.27 -18.91 -10.20
C GLU A 26 -2.13 -18.45 -9.29
N VAL A 27 -2.41 -18.33 -7.98
CA VAL A 27 -1.44 -17.88 -6.98
C VAL A 27 -0.59 -19.08 -6.50
N PRO A 28 0.76 -18.98 -6.54
CA PRO A 28 1.63 -20.06 -6.08
C PRO A 28 1.36 -20.47 -4.63
N ALA A 29 1.51 -21.76 -4.33
CA ALA A 29 1.30 -22.28 -2.98
C ALA A 29 2.18 -21.60 -1.93
N ALA A 30 3.43 -21.26 -2.26
CA ALA A 30 4.35 -20.55 -1.37
C ALA A 30 3.85 -19.14 -1.00
N VAL A 31 3.24 -18.45 -1.96
CA VAL A 31 2.65 -17.11 -1.76
C VAL A 31 1.43 -17.19 -0.82
N LYS A 32 0.54 -18.14 -1.06
CA LYS A 32 -0.62 -18.37 -0.19
C LYS A 32 -0.22 -18.78 1.23
N ALA A 33 0.79 -19.65 1.34
CA ALA A 33 1.28 -20.13 2.63
C ALA A 33 1.86 -19.02 3.50
N VAL A 34 2.69 -18.13 2.94
CA VAL A 34 3.27 -17.02 3.70
C VAL A 34 2.21 -16.03 4.16
N LEU A 35 1.21 -15.75 3.30
CA LEU A 35 0.10 -14.89 3.68
C LEU A 35 -0.69 -15.49 4.85
N LYS A 36 -1.09 -16.75 4.74
CA LYS A 36 -1.84 -17.43 5.78
C LYS A 36 -1.09 -17.50 7.12
N THR A 37 0.23 -17.68 7.06
CA THR A 37 1.07 -17.74 8.26
C THR A 37 1.17 -16.39 8.96
N ASN A 38 1.37 -15.30 8.19
CA ASN A 38 1.55 -13.96 8.76
C ASN A 38 0.23 -13.25 9.07
N TYR A 39 -0.83 -13.57 8.32
CA TYR A 39 -2.14 -12.92 8.43
C TYR A 39 -3.29 -13.95 8.51
N PRO A 40 -3.32 -14.77 9.58
CA PRO A 40 -4.31 -15.86 9.70
C PRO A 40 -5.77 -15.36 9.80
N ASN A 41 -5.96 -14.10 10.18
CA ASN A 41 -7.26 -13.46 10.34
C ASN A 41 -7.68 -12.60 9.12
N ALA A 42 -6.94 -12.67 8.01
CA ALA A 42 -7.27 -11.96 6.79
C ALA A 42 -8.64 -12.37 6.25
N LYS A 43 -9.47 -11.36 5.93
CA LYS A 43 -10.81 -11.53 5.35
C LYS A 43 -10.90 -10.77 4.04
N ASP A 44 -11.87 -11.13 3.21
CA ASP A 44 -12.16 -10.48 1.92
C ASP A 44 -10.95 -10.42 0.99
N LEU A 45 -10.17 -11.49 1.01
CA LEU A 45 -8.91 -11.62 0.28
C LEU A 45 -9.13 -11.55 -1.23
N LYS A 46 -8.38 -10.65 -1.87
CA LYS A 46 -8.28 -10.50 -3.32
C LYS A 46 -6.83 -10.59 -3.74
N TRP A 47 -6.61 -11.11 -4.93
CA TRP A 47 -5.29 -11.26 -5.50
C TRP A 47 -5.15 -10.47 -6.79
N GLU A 48 -4.03 -9.79 -6.92
CA GLU A 48 -3.61 -9.14 -8.14
C GLU A 48 -2.19 -9.56 -8.50
N LYS A 49 -1.90 -9.59 -9.80
CA LYS A 49 -0.56 -9.85 -10.28
C LYS A 49 0.08 -8.53 -10.68
N GLU A 50 1.16 -8.19 -10.03
CA GLU A 50 1.97 -7.03 -10.34
C GLU A 50 3.33 -7.48 -10.90
N ARG A 51 3.47 -7.40 -12.23
CA ARG A 51 4.63 -7.95 -12.96
C ARG A 51 4.78 -9.44 -12.67
N ARG A 52 5.83 -9.84 -11.95
CA ARG A 52 6.07 -11.23 -11.52
C ARG A 52 5.66 -11.53 -10.08
N ASN A 53 5.24 -10.50 -9.33
CA ASN A 53 4.84 -10.63 -7.93
C ASN A 53 3.33 -10.73 -7.79
N PHE A 54 2.89 -11.08 -6.60
CA PHE A 54 1.48 -11.20 -6.24
C PHE A 54 1.17 -10.23 -5.12
N GLU A 55 0.12 -9.46 -5.27
CA GLU A 55 -0.41 -8.57 -4.26
C GLU A 55 -1.66 -9.19 -3.65
N ALA A 56 -1.68 -9.26 -2.33
CA ALA A 56 -2.83 -9.68 -1.56
C ALA A 56 -3.47 -8.46 -0.90
N GLU A 57 -4.71 -8.15 -1.24
CA GLU A 57 -5.53 -7.15 -0.56
C GLU A 57 -6.52 -7.86 0.36
N PHE A 58 -6.61 -7.42 1.61
CA PHE A 58 -7.50 -8.03 2.60
C PHE A 58 -7.79 -7.09 3.77
N GLU A 59 -8.74 -7.47 4.61
CA GLU A 59 -9.10 -6.75 5.82
C GLU A 59 -8.79 -7.57 7.08
N ILE A 60 -8.35 -6.89 8.14
CA ILE A 60 -8.31 -7.44 9.50
C ILE A 60 -9.08 -6.47 10.41
N GLY A 61 -10.23 -6.91 10.91
CA GLY A 61 -11.14 -6.01 11.64
C GLY A 61 -11.71 -4.95 10.71
N ILE A 62 -11.34 -3.69 10.94
CA ILE A 62 -11.74 -2.53 10.12
C ILE A 62 -10.55 -1.93 9.35
N THR A 63 -9.40 -2.58 9.38
CA THR A 63 -8.16 -2.09 8.79
C THR A 63 -7.88 -2.81 7.48
N ASP A 64 -7.64 -2.05 6.43
CA ASP A 64 -7.26 -2.56 5.12
C ASP A 64 -5.75 -2.76 5.04
N TYR A 65 -5.36 -3.85 4.39
CA TYR A 65 -3.98 -4.25 4.14
C TYR A 65 -3.75 -4.57 2.68
N SER A 66 -2.54 -4.28 2.20
CA SER A 66 -1.99 -4.81 0.97
C SER A 66 -0.60 -5.39 1.23
N VAL A 67 -0.33 -6.57 0.72
CA VAL A 67 0.95 -7.26 0.90
C VAL A 67 1.48 -7.74 -0.44
N LEU A 68 2.64 -7.23 -0.84
CA LEU A 68 3.33 -7.64 -2.05
C LEU A 68 4.28 -8.80 -1.75
N ILE A 69 4.12 -9.91 -2.47
CA ILE A 69 4.83 -11.17 -2.24
C ILE A 69 5.45 -11.65 -3.55
N ASN A 70 6.72 -12.04 -3.53
CA ASN A 70 7.33 -12.65 -4.71
C ASN A 70 6.90 -14.11 -4.88
N PRO A 71 7.08 -14.72 -6.07
CA PRO A 71 6.67 -16.10 -6.32
C PRO A 71 7.27 -17.15 -5.38
N ALA A 72 8.42 -16.85 -4.77
CA ALA A 72 9.08 -17.73 -3.79
C ALA A 72 8.48 -17.63 -2.38
N GLY A 73 7.45 -16.79 -2.16
CA GLY A 73 6.81 -16.62 -0.85
C GLY A 73 7.54 -15.67 0.08
N ARG A 74 8.31 -14.70 -0.45
CA ARG A 74 8.92 -13.63 0.37
C ARG A 74 8.06 -12.38 0.30
N ILE A 75 7.68 -11.85 1.44
CA ILE A 75 7.03 -10.53 1.55
C ILE A 75 8.05 -9.46 1.18
N LEU A 76 7.70 -8.63 0.21
CA LEU A 76 8.52 -7.51 -0.28
C LEU A 76 8.11 -6.19 0.36
N GLU A 77 6.80 -6.00 0.54
CA GLU A 77 6.23 -4.78 1.08
C GLU A 77 4.88 -5.10 1.74
N THR A 78 4.60 -4.41 2.82
CA THR A 78 3.32 -4.42 3.50
C THR A 78 2.81 -3.00 3.63
N GLU A 79 1.60 -2.78 3.22
CA GLU A 79 0.88 -1.53 3.38
C GLU A 79 -0.31 -1.75 4.31
N MET A 80 -0.50 -0.82 5.24
CA MET A 80 -1.57 -0.87 6.22
C MET A 80 -2.21 0.50 6.31
N GLU A 81 -3.53 0.57 6.14
CA GLU A 81 -4.28 1.80 6.41
C GLU A 81 -4.11 2.21 7.87
N ILE A 82 -3.87 3.50 8.09
CA ILE A 82 -3.73 4.08 9.42
C ILE A 82 -4.69 5.26 9.60
N PRO A 83 -5.12 5.55 10.84
CA PRO A 83 -5.78 6.80 11.15
C PRO A 83 -4.87 7.99 10.81
N LYS A 84 -5.46 9.09 10.35
CA LYS A 84 -4.70 10.29 9.94
C LYS A 84 -3.86 10.87 11.07
N ASP A 85 -4.33 10.76 12.31
CA ASP A 85 -3.66 11.26 13.51
C ASP A 85 -2.40 10.45 13.89
N GLU A 86 -2.18 9.29 13.28
CA GLU A 86 -0.93 8.53 13.38
C GLU A 86 0.18 9.03 12.44
N LEU A 87 -0.14 9.93 11.52
CA LEU A 87 0.87 10.53 10.65
C LEU A 87 1.81 11.46 11.44
N PRO A 88 3.11 11.52 11.08
CA PRO A 88 4.01 12.52 11.63
C PRO A 88 3.48 13.95 11.42
N GLY A 89 3.61 14.81 12.43
CA GLY A 89 3.10 16.20 12.38
C GLY A 89 3.64 17.00 11.21
N SER A 90 4.87 16.74 10.77
CA SER A 90 5.49 17.36 9.59
C SER A 90 4.77 17.09 8.27
N VAL A 91 4.02 15.98 8.18
CA VAL A 91 3.19 15.64 7.02
C VAL A 91 2.06 16.65 6.88
N PHE A 92 1.36 16.95 7.97
CA PHE A 92 0.28 17.96 7.96
C PHE A 92 0.80 19.33 7.56
N GLY A 93 1.96 19.75 8.11
CA GLY A 93 2.58 21.03 7.77
C GLY A 93 2.92 21.12 6.28
N TYR A 94 3.44 20.04 5.70
CA TYR A 94 3.73 19.97 4.26
C TYR A 94 2.45 20.10 3.41
N ILE A 95 1.40 19.36 3.77
CA ILE A 95 0.13 19.37 3.03
C ILE A 95 -0.54 20.75 3.12
N MET A 96 -0.59 21.33 4.31
CA MET A 96 -1.16 22.68 4.48
C MET A 96 -0.45 23.74 3.66
N LYS A 97 0.87 23.62 3.50
CA LYS A 97 1.68 24.59 2.74
C LYS A 97 1.57 24.38 1.22
N ASN A 98 1.59 23.13 0.75
CA ASN A 98 1.73 22.82 -0.68
C ASN A 98 0.41 22.42 -1.34
N TYR A 99 -0.59 22.04 -0.55
CA TYR A 99 -1.93 21.63 -1.01
C TYR A 99 -3.00 22.31 -0.15
N PRO A 100 -3.01 23.65 -0.10
CA PRO A 100 -3.94 24.41 0.74
C PRO A 100 -5.39 24.16 0.30
N GLY A 101 -6.22 23.77 1.27
CA GLY A 101 -7.63 23.45 1.02
C GLY A 101 -7.92 22.00 0.65
N ASP A 102 -6.90 21.21 0.29
CA ASP A 102 -7.08 19.80 -0.01
C ASP A 102 -7.27 19.01 1.29
N LYS A 103 -8.14 18.01 1.22
CA LYS A 103 -8.41 17.12 2.36
C LYS A 103 -7.60 15.84 2.23
N ILE A 104 -7.07 15.37 3.35
CA ILE A 104 -6.54 14.03 3.45
C ILE A 104 -7.71 13.05 3.40
N LYS A 105 -7.76 12.24 2.35
CA LYS A 105 -8.77 11.21 2.17
C LYS A 105 -8.41 9.95 2.96
N GLU A 106 -7.20 9.45 2.74
CA GLU A 106 -6.69 8.24 3.35
C GLU A 106 -5.21 8.39 3.69
N ALA A 107 -4.75 7.58 4.63
CA ALA A 107 -3.36 7.48 5.02
C ALA A 107 -2.97 6.02 5.21
N ALA A 108 -1.79 5.65 4.79
CA ALA A 108 -1.25 4.31 4.93
C ALA A 108 0.20 4.33 5.40
N LYS A 109 0.59 3.30 6.12
CA LYS A 109 1.96 3.01 6.50
C LYS A 109 2.50 1.88 5.64
N ILE A 110 3.57 2.15 4.93
CA ILE A 110 4.25 1.20 4.05
C ILE A 110 5.53 0.74 4.72
N THR A 111 5.72 -0.57 4.82
CA THR A 111 6.95 -1.17 5.37
C THR A 111 7.53 -2.12 4.34
N ASN A 112 8.75 -1.87 3.88
CA ASN A 112 9.39 -2.76 2.92
C ASN A 112 10.14 -3.91 3.61
N ARG A 113 10.67 -4.85 2.81
CA ARG A 113 11.42 -6.03 3.31
C ARG A 113 12.66 -5.71 4.15
N ASN A 114 13.17 -4.48 4.09
CA ASN A 114 14.31 -4.01 4.87
C ASN A 114 13.87 -3.22 6.10
N HIS A 115 12.59 -3.31 6.47
CA HIS A 115 11.96 -2.58 7.57
C HIS A 115 12.01 -1.05 7.45
N VAL A 116 12.20 -0.54 6.24
CA VAL A 116 12.10 0.89 5.97
C VAL A 116 10.63 1.29 5.92
N VAL A 117 10.27 2.25 6.74
CA VAL A 117 8.90 2.78 6.85
C VAL A 117 8.76 4.03 5.99
N ARG A 118 7.64 4.12 5.30
CA ARG A 118 7.15 5.30 4.58
C ARG A 118 5.68 5.51 4.90
N TYR A 119 5.19 6.70 4.63
CA TYR A 119 3.77 7.02 4.72
C TYR A 119 3.27 7.43 3.34
N GLU A 120 2.11 6.93 2.97
CA GLU A 120 1.35 7.37 1.81
C GLU A 120 0.13 8.15 2.30
N VAL A 121 -0.13 9.28 1.68
CA VAL A 121 -1.27 10.14 2.00
C VAL A 121 -2.00 10.50 0.73
N GLU A 122 -3.24 10.06 0.60
CA GLU A 122 -4.11 10.45 -0.49
C GLU A 122 -4.72 11.83 -0.22
N VAL A 123 -4.43 12.76 -1.12
CA VAL A 123 -5.04 14.11 -1.14
C VAL A 123 -5.61 14.35 -2.54
N GLU A 124 -6.90 14.71 -2.62
CA GLU A 124 -7.61 14.94 -3.90
C GLU A 124 -7.17 14.00 -5.05
N ASP A 125 -6.33 14.47 -5.96
CA ASP A 125 -5.88 13.74 -7.16
C ASP A 125 -4.48 13.13 -7.03
N TYR A 126 -3.88 13.15 -5.84
CA TYR A 126 -2.47 12.76 -5.65
C TYR A 126 -2.27 11.85 -4.46
N ASP A 127 -1.36 10.89 -4.64
CA ASP A 127 -0.72 10.13 -3.57
C ASP A 127 0.63 10.76 -3.25
N LEU A 128 0.78 11.20 -2.01
CA LEU A 128 1.98 11.85 -1.50
C LEU A 128 2.75 10.86 -0.64
N ILE A 129 4.03 10.66 -0.96
CA ILE A 129 4.89 9.73 -0.22
C ILE A 129 5.86 10.51 0.66
N PHE A 130 5.93 10.11 1.91
CA PHE A 130 6.81 10.67 2.94
C PHE A 130 7.70 9.58 3.53
N ASN A 131 8.89 9.96 4.01
CA ASN A 131 9.72 9.04 4.79
C ASN A 131 9.18 8.89 6.23
N SER A 132 9.83 8.04 7.02
CA SER A 132 9.43 7.78 8.42
C SER A 132 9.44 9.03 9.33
N ALA A 133 10.24 10.05 9.00
CA ALA A 133 10.27 11.34 9.70
C ALA A 133 9.22 12.34 9.20
N GLY A 134 8.41 11.97 8.19
CA GLY A 134 7.41 12.85 7.59
C GLY A 134 7.97 13.84 6.59
N LYS A 135 9.18 13.60 6.04
CA LYS A 135 9.74 14.41 4.95
C LYS A 135 9.17 13.93 3.62
N PHE A 136 8.67 14.84 2.80
CA PHE A 136 8.16 14.56 1.47
C PHE A 136 9.24 13.96 0.56
N LEU A 137 8.90 12.90 -0.15
CA LEU A 137 9.78 12.20 -1.08
C LEU A 137 9.32 12.39 -2.53
N ARG A 138 8.05 12.14 -2.81
CA ARG A 138 7.50 12.22 -4.16
C ARG A 138 5.97 12.24 -4.15
N ARG A 139 5.40 12.53 -5.30
CA ARG A 139 3.96 12.38 -5.55
C ARG A 139 3.70 11.51 -6.78
N ALA A 140 2.57 10.84 -6.78
CA ALA A 140 1.97 10.21 -7.95
C ALA A 140 0.58 10.81 -8.19
N LYS A 141 0.09 10.77 -9.41
CA LYS A 141 -1.29 11.13 -9.73
C LYS A 141 -2.15 9.86 -9.62
N ASN A 142 -3.31 9.98 -8.95
CA ASN A 142 -4.28 8.88 -8.85
C ASN A 142 -4.98 8.63 -10.19
#